data_d926555cd4d289c51622b3f525c2a24b
#
_entry.id   d926555cd4d289c51622b3f525c2a24b
#
_cell.length_a   1.000
_cell.length_b   1.000
_cell.length_c   1.000
_cell.angle_alpha   90.00
_cell.angle_beta   90.00
_cell.angle_gamma   90.00
#
_symmetry.space_group_name_H-M   'P 1'
#
loop_
_entity.id
_entity.type
_entity.pdbx_description
1 polymer ?
#
loop_
_entity_poly.entity_id
_entity_poly.type
_entity_poly.pdbx_seq_one_letter_code
_entity_poly.pdbx_strand_id
1 'polypeptide(L)'
;MLACALGHRVRPRFPGGVHWFRVGAWDARTLGEMLAVRFGTPRDRHRLFPALRRRLSPERPTFIVLDNHEDDRAMARFLDELRSAHATWIITARRCLLSGVSIFPVTAPLVTQGKVAFPRVAPLTGLLRHNPLALDMADALVSSRAIDVRALARWLREGGVDRVRAVSHEDDLPEVTLLVDWAWKRLDPVARRLLAVLAHVSGDHTAEDSLFELAKVGAAGMGPLERLRRWHLVLEPFRGRWALHAVVRFAIRGRTKVDERRIFQHYLALLERHPERFDLEQTHLFAAMDFAHTSSNLGQALRIERLLQTLGT
;
A
#
# COMPACT_ATOMS: atom_id res chain seq x y z
N MET A 1 -6.02 9.16 1.32
CA MET A 1 -6.54 10.36 2.05
C MET A 1 -7.99 10.70 1.73
N LEU A 2 -8.38 10.94 0.45
CA LEU A 2 -9.76 11.33 0.10
C LEU A 2 -10.81 10.28 0.53
N ALA A 3 -10.60 9.00 0.20
CA ALA A 3 -11.50 7.92 0.61
C ALA A 3 -11.61 7.78 2.14
N CYS A 4 -10.54 8.03 2.88
CA CYS A 4 -10.54 8.03 4.34
C CYS A 4 -11.40 9.17 4.90
N ALA A 5 -11.21 10.39 4.39
CA ALA A 5 -12.04 11.55 4.77
C ALA A 5 -13.52 11.32 4.46
N LEU A 6 -13.82 10.72 3.30
CA LEU A 6 -15.18 10.32 2.93
C LEU A 6 -15.75 9.30 3.91
N GLY A 7 -14.99 8.24 4.23
CA GLY A 7 -15.40 7.21 5.19
C GLY A 7 -15.76 7.79 6.56
N HIS A 8 -14.95 8.70 7.08
CA HIS A 8 -15.25 9.42 8.32
C HIS A 8 -16.54 10.25 8.21
N ARG A 9 -16.73 10.96 7.11
CA ARG A 9 -17.89 11.83 6.91
C ARG A 9 -19.21 11.05 6.79
N VAL A 10 -19.17 9.88 6.15
CA VAL A 10 -20.39 9.07 5.92
C VAL A 10 -20.69 8.10 7.05
N ARG A 11 -19.78 7.88 7.99
CA ARG A 11 -19.89 6.91 9.09
C ARG A 11 -21.24 6.88 9.78
N PRO A 12 -21.91 8.02 10.10
CA PRO A 12 -23.23 8.01 10.76
C PRO A 12 -24.35 7.38 9.92
N ARG A 13 -24.18 7.26 8.61
CA ARG A 13 -25.17 6.67 7.69
C ARG A 13 -25.03 5.15 7.54
N PHE A 14 -23.98 4.55 8.12
CA PHE A 14 -23.66 3.14 7.97
C PHE A 14 -23.57 2.45 9.33
N PRO A 15 -24.71 2.01 9.88
CA PRO A 15 -24.74 1.29 11.18
C PRO A 15 -24.00 -0.05 11.14
N GLY A 16 -23.79 -0.63 9.95
CA GLY A 16 -22.93 -1.80 9.75
C GLY A 16 -21.43 -1.49 9.85
N GLY A 17 -21.08 -0.21 9.95
CA GLY A 17 -19.71 0.28 10.07
C GLY A 17 -19.09 0.73 8.75
N VAL A 18 -17.92 1.38 8.91
CA VAL A 18 -17.01 1.74 7.82
C VAL A 18 -15.77 0.88 7.97
N HIS A 19 -15.47 0.08 6.97
CA HIS A 19 -14.36 -0.87 6.99
C HIS A 19 -13.37 -0.54 5.89
N TRP A 20 -12.09 -0.59 6.22
CA TRP A 20 -10.99 -0.31 5.30
C TRP A 20 -10.13 -1.54 5.14
N PHE A 21 -9.89 -1.93 3.88
CA PHE A 21 -9.03 -3.05 3.54
C PHE A 21 -8.06 -2.63 2.45
N ARG A 22 -6.80 -2.91 2.64
CA ARG A 22 -5.83 -2.84 1.56
C ARG A 22 -5.82 -4.16 0.82
N VAL A 23 -5.92 -4.12 -0.50
CA VAL A 23 -6.21 -5.33 -1.30
C VAL A 23 -5.10 -5.72 -2.29
N GLY A 24 -4.39 -4.80 -2.89
CA GLY A 24 -3.36 -5.15 -3.89
C GLY A 24 -3.91 -5.99 -5.05
N ALA A 25 -3.15 -7.00 -5.48
CA ALA A 25 -3.46 -7.89 -6.59
C ALA A 25 -3.99 -9.27 -6.14
N TRP A 26 -4.67 -9.35 -5.01
CA TRP A 26 -5.14 -10.60 -4.44
C TRP A 26 -6.33 -11.19 -5.21
N ASP A 27 -6.44 -12.53 -5.20
CA ASP A 27 -7.54 -13.22 -5.83
C ASP A 27 -8.88 -12.98 -5.10
N ALA A 28 -9.99 -13.33 -5.76
CA ALA A 28 -11.33 -13.10 -5.24
C ALA A 28 -11.58 -13.89 -3.93
N ARG A 29 -11.00 -15.08 -3.79
CA ARG A 29 -11.14 -15.91 -2.60
C ARG A 29 -10.43 -15.27 -1.40
N THR A 30 -9.18 -14.86 -1.57
CA THR A 30 -8.38 -14.18 -0.52
C THR A 30 -9.07 -12.89 -0.05
N LEU A 31 -9.63 -12.10 -0.99
CA LEU A 31 -10.45 -10.93 -0.66
C LEU A 31 -11.68 -11.31 0.18
N GLY A 32 -12.38 -12.39 -0.19
CA GLY A 32 -13.52 -12.91 0.55
C GLY A 32 -13.14 -13.38 1.96
N GLU A 33 -12.05 -14.11 2.11
CA GLU A 33 -11.56 -14.62 3.39
C GLU A 33 -11.13 -13.48 4.33
N MET A 34 -10.52 -12.43 3.80
CA MET A 34 -10.18 -11.22 4.55
C MET A 34 -11.44 -10.54 5.11
N LEU A 35 -12.50 -10.42 4.31
CA LEU A 35 -13.77 -9.89 4.78
C LEU A 35 -14.41 -10.83 5.80
N ALA A 36 -14.35 -12.14 5.57
CA ALA A 36 -14.93 -13.14 6.46
C ALA A 36 -14.31 -13.08 7.86
N VAL A 37 -13.00 -12.95 7.95
CA VAL A 37 -12.29 -12.72 9.23
C VAL A 37 -12.79 -11.45 9.90
N ARG A 38 -12.87 -10.35 9.17
CA ARG A 38 -13.33 -9.06 9.72
C ARG A 38 -14.77 -9.08 10.22
N PHE A 39 -15.63 -9.86 9.57
CA PHE A 39 -17.05 -9.95 9.89
C PHE A 39 -17.43 -11.17 10.75
N GLY A 40 -16.47 -12.00 11.13
CA GLY A 40 -16.71 -13.22 11.93
C GLY A 40 -17.60 -14.23 11.19
N THR A 41 -17.44 -14.40 9.87
CA THR A 41 -18.23 -15.32 9.06
C THR A 41 -17.44 -16.56 8.66
N PRO A 42 -18.11 -17.69 8.34
CA PRO A 42 -17.43 -18.90 7.86
C PRO A 42 -16.55 -18.65 6.64
N ARG A 43 -15.39 -19.30 6.59
CA ARG A 43 -14.38 -19.19 5.54
C ARG A 43 -14.29 -20.42 4.63
N ASP A 44 -15.06 -21.46 4.93
CA ASP A 44 -15.05 -22.65 4.07
C ASP A 44 -15.51 -22.30 2.64
N ARG A 45 -14.92 -22.98 1.67
CA ARG A 45 -15.07 -22.66 0.23
C ARG A 45 -16.53 -22.52 -0.22
N HIS A 46 -17.43 -23.31 0.33
CA HIS A 46 -18.83 -23.35 -0.11
C HIS A 46 -19.71 -22.34 0.64
N ARG A 47 -19.32 -21.89 1.83
CA ARG A 47 -20.10 -20.98 2.69
C ARG A 47 -19.60 -19.56 2.70
N LEU A 48 -18.36 -19.31 2.27
CA LEU A 48 -17.69 -18.02 2.33
C LEU A 48 -18.57 -16.88 1.77
N PHE A 49 -18.81 -16.88 0.48
CA PHE A 49 -19.58 -15.81 -0.16
C PHE A 49 -21.07 -15.81 0.23
N PRO A 50 -21.77 -16.95 0.34
CA PRO A 50 -23.12 -16.98 0.91
C PRO A 50 -23.22 -16.39 2.33
N ALA A 51 -22.24 -16.64 3.20
CA ALA A 51 -22.22 -16.06 4.54
C ALA A 51 -21.95 -14.56 4.52
N LEU A 52 -21.02 -14.10 3.69
CA LEU A 52 -20.76 -12.67 3.51
C LEU A 52 -21.99 -11.93 2.96
N ARG A 53 -22.71 -12.48 1.97
CA ARG A 53 -23.94 -11.89 1.46
C ARG A 53 -25.00 -11.73 2.54
N ARG A 54 -25.19 -12.74 3.41
CA ARG A 54 -26.12 -12.63 4.55
C ARG A 54 -25.67 -11.61 5.58
N ARG A 55 -24.37 -11.50 5.83
CA ARG A 55 -23.81 -10.56 6.81
C ARG A 55 -23.91 -9.12 6.34
N LEU A 56 -23.76 -8.89 5.04
CA LEU A 56 -23.90 -7.58 4.37
C LEU A 56 -25.37 -7.39 3.95
N SER A 57 -26.25 -7.27 4.93
CA SER A 57 -27.70 -7.19 4.74
C SER A 57 -28.21 -5.75 4.71
N PRO A 58 -29.42 -5.51 4.18
CA PRO A 58 -30.01 -4.16 4.13
C PRO A 58 -30.29 -3.57 5.51
N GLU A 59 -30.51 -4.39 6.54
CA GLU A 59 -30.79 -3.93 7.90
C GLU A 59 -29.54 -3.29 8.55
N ARG A 60 -28.35 -3.60 8.04
CA ARG A 60 -27.09 -3.08 8.52
C ARG A 60 -26.21 -2.57 7.37
N PRO A 61 -26.62 -1.46 6.72
CA PRO A 61 -25.83 -0.87 5.63
C PRO A 61 -24.36 -0.71 6.05
N THR A 62 -23.47 -1.23 5.23
CA THR A 62 -22.04 -1.27 5.48
C THR A 62 -21.30 -0.53 4.39
N PHE A 63 -20.31 0.28 4.76
CA PHE A 63 -19.43 0.99 3.83
C PHE A 63 -18.06 0.32 3.84
N ILE A 64 -17.60 -0.10 2.67
CA ILE A 64 -16.35 -0.84 2.53
C ILE A 64 -15.44 -0.11 1.55
N VAL A 65 -14.22 0.18 2.00
CA VAL A 65 -13.14 0.72 1.16
C VAL A 65 -12.13 -0.38 0.87
N LEU A 66 -11.96 -0.67 -0.42
CA LEU A 66 -10.92 -1.55 -0.94
C LEU A 66 -9.81 -0.68 -1.52
N ASP A 67 -8.71 -0.54 -0.78
CA ASP A 67 -7.65 0.41 -1.09
C ASP A 67 -6.51 -0.24 -1.86
N ASN A 68 -5.99 0.49 -2.85
CA ASN A 68 -4.87 0.09 -3.69
C ASN A 68 -5.13 -1.19 -4.49
N HIS A 69 -6.27 -1.26 -5.16
CA HIS A 69 -6.58 -2.34 -6.09
C HIS A 69 -5.62 -2.38 -7.29
N GLU A 70 -5.15 -3.57 -7.67
CA GLU A 70 -4.16 -3.78 -8.74
C GLU A 70 -4.54 -4.86 -9.77
N ASP A 71 -5.58 -5.69 -9.54
CA ASP A 71 -6.03 -6.76 -10.46
C ASP A 71 -7.53 -6.68 -10.75
N ASP A 72 -7.89 -6.06 -11.88
CA ASP A 72 -9.29 -5.87 -12.29
C ASP A 72 -10.04 -7.20 -12.50
N ARG A 73 -9.35 -8.28 -12.92
CA ARG A 73 -10.00 -9.58 -13.13
C ARG A 73 -10.38 -10.22 -11.80
N ALA A 74 -9.49 -10.19 -10.82
CA ALA A 74 -9.75 -10.70 -9.48
C ALA A 74 -10.87 -9.90 -8.79
N MET A 75 -10.81 -8.57 -8.91
CA MET A 75 -11.83 -7.67 -8.34
C MET A 75 -13.20 -7.85 -8.99
N ALA A 76 -13.26 -8.00 -10.32
CA ALA A 76 -14.52 -8.27 -11.01
C ALA A 76 -15.19 -9.55 -10.51
N ARG A 77 -14.43 -10.65 -10.36
CA ARG A 77 -14.93 -11.90 -9.79
C ARG A 77 -15.41 -11.74 -8.35
N PHE A 78 -14.64 -11.03 -7.54
CA PHE A 78 -15.00 -10.76 -6.15
C PHE A 78 -16.31 -9.96 -6.04
N LEU A 79 -16.48 -8.91 -6.83
CA LEU A 79 -17.70 -8.11 -6.87
C LEU A 79 -18.89 -8.92 -7.42
N ASP A 80 -18.66 -9.80 -8.38
CA ASP A 80 -19.70 -10.70 -8.91
C ASP A 80 -20.20 -11.69 -7.84
N GLU A 81 -19.31 -12.28 -7.08
CA GLU A 81 -19.65 -13.13 -5.94
C GLU A 81 -20.48 -12.39 -4.87
N LEU A 82 -20.29 -11.07 -4.73
CA LEU A 82 -21.00 -10.24 -3.75
C LEU A 82 -22.07 -9.33 -4.38
N ARG A 83 -22.50 -9.60 -5.61
CA ARG A 83 -23.47 -8.76 -6.36
C ARG A 83 -24.77 -8.52 -5.58
N SER A 84 -25.26 -9.49 -4.82
CA SER A 84 -26.46 -9.37 -4.01
C SER A 84 -26.21 -8.90 -2.57
N ALA A 85 -24.98 -8.54 -2.22
CA ALA A 85 -24.67 -8.01 -0.90
C ALA A 85 -25.06 -6.52 -0.81
N HIS A 86 -25.62 -6.12 0.32
CA HIS A 86 -26.03 -4.74 0.57
C HIS A 86 -24.88 -3.96 1.23
N ALA A 87 -23.86 -3.65 0.45
CA ALA A 87 -22.73 -2.83 0.86
C ALA A 87 -22.47 -1.71 -0.16
N THR A 88 -22.01 -0.58 0.34
CA THR A 88 -21.46 0.49 -0.50
C THR A 88 -19.97 0.31 -0.61
N TRP A 89 -19.48 0.17 -1.84
CA TRP A 89 -18.09 -0.09 -2.13
C TRP A 89 -17.39 1.18 -2.64
N ILE A 90 -16.22 1.45 -2.12
CA ILE A 90 -15.25 2.38 -2.71
C ILE A 90 -13.99 1.57 -3.02
N ILE A 91 -13.55 1.64 -4.26
CA ILE A 91 -12.32 1.00 -4.71
C ILE A 91 -11.35 2.09 -5.11
N THR A 92 -10.19 2.15 -4.49
CA THR A 92 -9.13 3.05 -4.94
C THR A 92 -8.15 2.26 -5.81
N ALA A 93 -7.80 2.82 -6.95
CA ALA A 93 -6.87 2.21 -7.89
C ALA A 93 -6.09 3.30 -8.62
N ARG A 94 -4.93 2.96 -9.15
CA ARG A 94 -4.20 3.84 -10.08
C ARG A 94 -4.84 3.83 -11.46
N ARG A 95 -5.34 2.68 -11.86
CA ARG A 95 -6.07 2.43 -13.09
C ARG A 95 -7.26 1.53 -12.79
N CYS A 96 -8.34 1.69 -13.50
CA CYS A 96 -9.54 0.87 -13.33
C CYS A 96 -10.17 0.58 -14.68
N LEU A 97 -10.28 -0.70 -15.01
CA LEU A 97 -10.98 -1.22 -16.20
C LEU A 97 -12.23 -2.03 -15.82
N LEU A 98 -12.70 -1.89 -14.57
CA LEU A 98 -13.90 -2.59 -14.09
C LEU A 98 -15.13 -2.05 -14.82
N SER A 99 -15.94 -2.94 -15.34
CA SER A 99 -17.26 -2.62 -15.89
C SER A 99 -18.30 -2.51 -14.78
N GLY A 100 -19.35 -1.69 -14.99
CA GLY A 100 -20.47 -1.55 -14.06
C GLY A 100 -20.16 -0.78 -12.78
N VAL A 101 -19.03 -0.06 -12.72
CA VAL A 101 -18.67 0.84 -11.61
C VAL A 101 -18.65 2.30 -12.10
N SER A 102 -18.97 3.23 -11.19
CA SER A 102 -18.81 4.66 -11.46
C SER A 102 -17.37 5.08 -11.17
N ILE A 103 -16.68 5.62 -12.17
CA ILE A 103 -15.29 6.06 -12.06
C ILE A 103 -15.24 7.55 -11.74
N PHE A 104 -14.56 7.92 -10.67
CA PHE A 104 -14.29 9.29 -10.27
C PHE A 104 -12.79 9.57 -10.39
N PRO A 105 -12.34 10.22 -11.47
CA PRO A 105 -10.93 10.54 -11.64
C PRO A 105 -10.50 11.56 -10.58
N VAL A 106 -9.49 11.20 -9.79
CA VAL A 106 -8.89 12.10 -8.81
C VAL A 106 -7.69 12.76 -9.47
N THR A 107 -7.90 13.94 -10.01
CA THR A 107 -6.80 14.79 -10.49
C THR A 107 -6.09 15.44 -9.31
N ALA A 108 -4.78 15.67 -9.45
CA ALA A 108 -4.04 16.46 -8.45
C ALA A 108 -4.76 17.80 -8.25
N PRO A 109 -5.00 18.23 -7.01
CA PRO A 109 -5.61 19.53 -6.78
C PRO A 109 -4.71 20.56 -7.46
N LEU A 110 -5.32 21.33 -8.39
CA LEU A 110 -4.68 22.55 -8.86
C LEU A 110 -4.31 23.34 -7.62
N VAL A 111 -3.03 23.67 -7.46
CA VAL A 111 -2.57 24.59 -6.42
C VAL A 111 -3.12 25.97 -6.82
N THR A 112 -4.42 26.12 -6.64
CA THR A 112 -5.13 27.38 -6.81
C THR A 112 -5.19 28.06 -5.47
N GLN A 113 -4.69 29.27 -5.48
CA GLN A 113 -4.79 30.30 -4.47
C GLN A 113 -3.66 30.40 -3.45
N GLY A 114 -2.58 31.08 -3.85
CA GLY A 114 -1.92 32.08 -3.03
C GLY A 114 -0.99 31.64 -1.90
N LYS A 115 -0.96 30.38 -1.50
CA LYS A 115 0.03 29.89 -0.55
C LYS A 115 0.85 28.80 -1.23
N VAL A 116 2.09 29.11 -1.54
CA VAL A 116 3.08 28.12 -1.97
C VAL A 116 3.31 27.18 -0.77
N ALA A 117 2.74 25.98 -0.82
CA ALA A 117 2.88 24.99 0.25
C ALA A 117 4.36 24.60 0.49
N PHE A 118 5.20 24.76 -0.56
CA PHE A 118 6.60 24.39 -0.54
C PHE A 118 7.48 25.54 -1.06
N PRO A 119 7.71 26.62 -0.26
CA PRO A 119 8.40 27.84 -0.73
C PRO A 119 9.86 27.60 -1.15
N ARG A 120 10.56 26.65 -0.51
CA ARG A 120 11.97 26.34 -0.85
C ARG A 120 12.14 25.74 -2.22
N VAL A 121 11.14 25.00 -2.70
CA VAL A 121 11.16 24.33 -4.01
C VAL A 121 10.17 24.94 -5.01
N ALA A 122 9.70 26.16 -4.74
CA ALA A 122 8.83 26.89 -5.68
C ALA A 122 9.37 26.92 -7.13
N PRO A 123 10.69 27.07 -7.37
CA PRO A 123 11.27 27.02 -8.73
C PRO A 123 11.12 25.65 -9.41
N LEU A 124 10.84 24.58 -8.67
CA LEU A 124 10.69 23.22 -9.20
C LEU A 124 9.24 22.87 -9.53
N THR A 125 8.27 23.71 -9.15
CA THR A 125 6.83 23.40 -9.23
C THR A 125 6.41 22.99 -10.64
N GLY A 126 6.86 23.73 -11.67
CA GLY A 126 6.58 23.39 -13.07
C GLY A 126 7.29 22.11 -13.53
N LEU A 127 8.55 21.90 -13.13
CA LEU A 127 9.33 20.70 -13.45
C LEU A 127 8.71 19.44 -12.82
N LEU A 128 8.15 19.56 -11.62
CA LEU A 128 7.48 18.51 -10.87
C LEU A 128 5.95 18.47 -11.13
N ARG A 129 5.47 19.21 -12.15
CA ARG A 129 4.07 19.22 -12.63
C ARG A 129 3.04 19.45 -11.52
N HIS A 130 3.37 20.28 -10.54
CA HIS A 130 2.50 20.52 -9.37
C HIS A 130 2.15 19.26 -8.59
N ASN A 131 2.89 18.16 -8.77
CA ASN A 131 2.63 16.91 -8.04
C ASN A 131 2.97 17.09 -6.56
N PRO A 132 1.99 16.97 -5.62
CA PRO A 132 2.21 17.25 -4.21
C PRO A 132 3.25 16.33 -3.56
N LEU A 133 3.27 15.04 -3.93
CA LEU A 133 4.24 14.08 -3.39
C LEU A 133 5.66 14.38 -3.89
N ALA A 134 5.80 14.70 -5.17
CA ALA A 134 7.11 15.07 -5.73
C ALA A 134 7.64 16.37 -5.12
N LEU A 135 6.77 17.36 -4.89
CA LEU A 135 7.13 18.61 -4.22
C LEU A 135 7.54 18.38 -2.76
N ASP A 136 6.80 17.56 -2.04
CA ASP A 136 7.10 17.18 -0.65
C ASP A 136 8.45 16.47 -0.53
N MET A 137 8.72 15.49 -1.40
CA MET A 137 10.01 14.81 -1.46
C MET A 137 11.15 15.76 -1.83
N ALA A 138 10.95 16.66 -2.82
CA ALA A 138 11.95 17.64 -3.22
C ALA A 138 12.25 18.62 -2.07
N ASP A 139 11.21 19.11 -1.36
CA ASP A 139 11.39 19.99 -0.20
C ASP A 139 12.14 19.28 0.94
N ALA A 140 11.85 18.02 1.18
CA ALA A 140 12.57 17.20 2.16
C ALA A 140 14.06 17.03 1.83
N LEU A 141 14.38 16.76 0.56
CA LEU A 141 15.76 16.64 0.08
C LEU A 141 16.54 17.96 0.22
N VAL A 142 15.90 19.07 -0.13
CA VAL A 142 16.51 20.41 -0.01
C VAL A 142 16.65 20.82 1.45
N SER A 143 15.62 20.63 2.26
CA SER A 143 15.60 20.95 3.69
C SER A 143 16.61 20.15 4.50
N SER A 144 16.82 18.88 4.16
CA SER A 144 17.84 18.02 4.77
C SER A 144 19.27 18.30 4.26
N ARG A 145 19.44 19.28 3.38
CA ARG A 145 20.71 19.62 2.71
C ARG A 145 21.31 18.45 1.92
N ALA A 146 20.50 17.50 1.50
CA ALA A 146 20.94 16.41 0.63
C ALA A 146 21.30 16.91 -0.77
N ILE A 147 20.62 17.97 -1.24
CA ILE A 147 20.89 18.66 -2.49
C ILE A 147 20.47 20.12 -2.40
N ASP A 148 21.15 21.00 -3.13
CA ASP A 148 20.73 22.39 -3.39
C ASP A 148 19.62 22.43 -4.44
N VAL A 149 18.68 23.39 -4.31
CA VAL A 149 17.52 23.51 -5.21
C VAL A 149 17.90 23.73 -6.67
N ARG A 150 18.98 24.49 -6.94
CA ARG A 150 19.46 24.74 -8.32
C ARG A 150 20.09 23.49 -8.93
N ALA A 151 20.84 22.74 -8.11
CA ALA A 151 21.42 21.46 -8.51
C ALA A 151 20.31 20.42 -8.78
N LEU A 152 19.26 20.37 -7.97
CA LEU A 152 18.10 19.51 -8.20
C LEU A 152 17.36 19.92 -9.49
N ALA A 153 17.14 21.22 -9.70
CA ALA A 153 16.52 21.72 -10.94
C ALA A 153 17.31 21.33 -12.19
N ARG A 154 18.63 21.44 -12.13
CA ARG A 154 19.54 21.04 -13.24
C ARG A 154 19.40 19.53 -13.49
N TRP A 155 19.52 18.75 -12.45
CA TRP A 155 19.43 17.29 -12.55
C TRP A 155 18.09 16.83 -13.12
N LEU A 156 16.96 17.43 -12.70
CA LEU A 156 15.62 17.13 -13.23
C LEU A 156 15.52 17.44 -14.74
N ARG A 157 16.12 18.54 -15.20
CA ARG A 157 16.15 18.90 -16.63
C ARG A 157 17.04 17.94 -17.43
N GLU A 158 18.24 17.66 -16.95
CA GLU A 158 19.22 16.78 -17.58
C GLU A 158 18.79 15.30 -17.53
N GLY A 159 18.21 14.88 -16.41
CA GLY A 159 17.68 13.52 -16.20
C GLY A 159 16.48 13.19 -17.09
N GLY A 160 15.95 14.22 -17.78
CA GLY A 160 14.94 14.06 -18.81
C GLY A 160 13.64 13.53 -18.26
N VAL A 161 12.92 14.35 -17.47
CA VAL A 161 11.50 14.05 -17.10
C VAL A 161 10.74 13.59 -18.36
N ASP A 162 11.01 14.20 -19.49
CA ASP A 162 10.39 13.83 -20.77
C ASP A 162 10.91 12.50 -21.35
N ARG A 163 12.16 12.09 -21.08
CA ARG A 163 12.67 10.76 -21.47
C ARG A 163 12.07 9.65 -20.65
N VAL A 164 11.88 9.88 -19.35
CA VAL A 164 11.19 8.89 -18.48
C VAL A 164 9.72 8.76 -18.89
N ARG A 165 9.07 9.85 -19.29
CA ARG A 165 7.71 9.85 -19.85
C ARG A 165 7.57 9.03 -21.13
N ALA A 166 8.54 9.11 -22.02
CA ALA A 166 8.51 8.37 -23.30
C ALA A 166 8.58 6.85 -23.12
N VAL A 167 9.02 6.38 -21.94
CA VAL A 167 9.19 4.95 -21.61
C VAL A 167 8.22 4.47 -20.53
N SER A 168 7.59 5.39 -19.79
CA SER A 168 6.65 5.09 -18.71
C SER A 168 5.23 4.91 -19.24
N HIS A 169 4.48 3.98 -18.66
CA HIS A 169 3.03 3.90 -18.90
C HIS A 169 2.34 5.17 -18.40
N GLU A 170 1.17 5.51 -18.98
CA GLU A 170 0.41 6.73 -18.65
C GLU A 170 0.12 6.93 -17.15
N ASP A 171 0.15 5.85 -16.36
CA ASP A 171 -0.15 5.83 -14.92
C ASP A 171 1.09 6.08 -14.02
N ASP A 172 2.29 6.13 -14.59
CA ASP A 172 3.50 6.39 -13.82
C ASP A 172 3.62 7.87 -13.46
N LEU A 173 4.09 8.15 -12.26
CA LEU A 173 4.46 9.50 -11.84
C LEU A 173 5.97 9.70 -12.05
N PRO A 174 6.40 10.07 -13.27
CA PRO A 174 7.80 10.13 -13.64
C PRO A 174 8.60 11.10 -12.74
N GLU A 175 7.95 12.14 -12.23
CA GLU A 175 8.56 13.10 -11.32
C GLU A 175 8.98 12.44 -9.99
N VAL A 176 8.10 11.61 -9.42
CA VAL A 176 8.40 10.85 -8.18
C VAL A 176 9.44 9.78 -8.45
N THR A 177 9.30 9.06 -9.56
CA THR A 177 10.25 8.00 -9.97
C THR A 177 11.66 8.56 -10.15
N LEU A 178 11.82 9.75 -10.73
CA LEU A 178 13.10 10.44 -10.86
C LEU A 178 13.69 10.79 -9.50
N LEU A 179 12.91 11.37 -8.59
CA LEU A 179 13.38 11.71 -7.24
C LEU A 179 13.81 10.46 -6.46
N VAL A 180 13.05 9.37 -6.59
CA VAL A 180 13.42 8.07 -6.01
C VAL A 180 14.74 7.57 -6.62
N ASP A 181 14.92 7.69 -7.95
CA ASP A 181 16.17 7.29 -8.63
C ASP A 181 17.38 8.11 -8.15
N TRP A 182 17.19 9.43 -8.03
CA TRP A 182 18.21 10.31 -7.48
C TRP A 182 18.62 9.90 -6.07
N ALA A 183 17.64 9.67 -5.20
CA ALA A 183 17.87 9.25 -3.82
C ALA A 183 18.53 7.86 -3.76
N TRP A 184 18.02 6.90 -4.52
CA TRP A 184 18.53 5.53 -4.57
C TRP A 184 20.03 5.46 -4.85
N LYS A 185 20.52 6.24 -5.81
CA LYS A 185 21.94 6.29 -6.17
C LYS A 185 22.84 6.77 -5.03
N ARG A 186 22.29 7.49 -4.05
CA ARG A 186 23.00 8.09 -2.90
C ARG A 186 22.79 7.37 -1.58
N LEU A 187 21.89 6.41 -1.56
CA LEU A 187 21.66 5.58 -0.37
C LEU A 187 22.79 4.58 -0.18
N ASP A 188 23.15 4.35 1.08
CA ASP A 188 24.02 3.25 1.46
C ASP A 188 23.33 1.87 1.33
N PRO A 189 24.08 0.78 1.40
CA PRO A 189 23.52 -0.56 1.25
C PRO A 189 22.48 -0.93 2.31
N VAL A 190 22.57 -0.40 3.53
CA VAL A 190 21.59 -0.67 4.61
C VAL A 190 20.26 0.00 4.28
N ALA A 191 20.27 1.27 3.92
CA ALA A 191 19.08 2.01 3.51
C ALA A 191 18.39 1.37 2.29
N ARG A 192 19.17 0.91 1.30
CA ARG A 192 18.62 0.19 0.13
C ARG A 192 17.94 -1.12 0.53
N ARG A 193 18.53 -1.89 1.47
CA ARG A 193 17.89 -3.14 1.96
C ARG A 193 16.59 -2.87 2.69
N LEU A 194 16.53 -1.83 3.53
CA LEU A 194 15.31 -1.41 4.23
C LEU A 194 14.20 -1.04 3.23
N LEU A 195 14.52 -0.21 2.23
CA LEU A 195 13.57 0.15 1.18
C LEU A 195 13.12 -1.06 0.36
N ALA A 196 14.04 -1.98 0.02
CA ALA A 196 13.71 -3.19 -0.71
C ALA A 196 12.70 -4.04 0.07
N VAL A 197 12.92 -4.28 1.35
CA VAL A 197 11.97 -5.02 2.20
C VAL A 197 10.62 -4.30 2.25
N LEU A 198 10.60 -3.00 2.57
CA LEU A 198 9.37 -2.21 2.63
C LEU A 198 8.59 -2.20 1.30
N ALA A 199 9.28 -2.28 0.18
CA ALA A 199 8.63 -2.33 -1.12
C ALA A 199 7.95 -3.68 -1.40
N HIS A 200 8.46 -4.77 -0.84
CA HIS A 200 7.97 -6.12 -1.08
C HIS A 200 7.03 -6.66 0.00
N VAL A 201 7.00 -6.05 1.19
CA VAL A 201 5.98 -6.40 2.19
C VAL A 201 4.59 -5.97 1.72
N SER A 202 3.59 -6.79 2.01
CA SER A 202 2.23 -6.62 1.45
C SER A 202 1.35 -5.70 2.29
N GLY A 203 1.68 -5.50 3.56
CA GLY A 203 0.90 -4.65 4.47
C GLY A 203 1.02 -3.16 4.19
N ASP A 204 0.15 -2.38 4.83
CA ASP A 204 0.19 -0.92 4.81
C ASP A 204 1.44 -0.38 5.50
N HIS A 205 1.89 -1.09 6.51
CA HIS A 205 3.05 -0.77 7.32
C HIS A 205 3.67 -2.04 7.89
N THR A 206 4.91 -1.96 8.28
CA THR A 206 5.70 -3.04 8.86
C THR A 206 6.25 -2.57 10.20
N ALA A 207 6.25 -3.40 11.22
CA ALA A 207 6.89 -3.11 12.49
C ALA A 207 8.41 -3.04 12.31
N GLU A 208 9.06 -2.18 13.10
CA GLU A 208 10.49 -1.92 13.01
C GLU A 208 11.34 -3.19 13.26
N ASP A 209 10.95 -3.99 14.24
CA ASP A 209 11.59 -5.27 14.54
C ASP A 209 11.56 -6.23 13.34
N SER A 210 10.39 -6.39 12.72
CA SER A 210 10.20 -7.19 11.51
C SER A 210 10.99 -6.64 10.33
N LEU A 211 10.99 -5.32 10.15
CA LEU A 211 11.74 -4.66 9.09
C LEU A 211 13.25 -4.94 9.23
N PHE A 212 13.79 -4.79 10.43
CA PHE A 212 15.22 -4.99 10.69
C PHE A 212 15.65 -6.45 10.55
N GLU A 213 14.79 -7.39 11.00
CA GLU A 213 15.03 -8.81 10.83
C GLU A 213 15.01 -9.22 9.35
N LEU A 214 13.99 -8.80 8.61
CA LEU A 214 13.86 -9.09 7.18
C LEU A 214 14.99 -8.46 6.35
N ALA A 215 15.40 -7.23 6.67
CA ALA A 215 16.51 -6.55 6.01
C ALA A 215 17.89 -7.03 6.47
N LYS A 216 17.99 -7.83 7.55
CA LYS A 216 19.24 -8.30 8.17
C LYS A 216 20.17 -7.14 8.55
N VAL A 217 19.64 -6.14 9.24
CA VAL A 217 20.40 -4.93 9.57
C VAL A 217 20.57 -4.67 11.06
N GLY A 218 19.73 -5.28 11.92
CA GLY A 218 19.76 -5.07 13.36
C GLY A 218 19.73 -3.59 13.74
N ALA A 219 20.35 -3.23 14.85
CA ALA A 219 20.42 -1.86 15.36
C ALA A 219 21.07 -0.85 14.38
N ALA A 220 21.92 -1.33 13.47
CA ALA A 220 22.54 -0.47 12.44
C ALA A 220 21.51 0.10 11.44
N GLY A 221 20.26 -0.39 11.44
CA GLY A 221 19.17 0.08 10.60
C GLY A 221 18.62 1.45 10.97
N MET A 222 18.71 1.89 12.25
CA MET A 222 18.06 3.11 12.74
C MET A 222 18.50 4.38 12.01
N GLY A 223 19.80 4.63 11.94
CA GLY A 223 20.32 5.84 11.28
C GLY A 223 19.92 5.95 9.81
N PRO A 224 20.10 4.89 9.00
CA PRO A 224 19.58 4.82 7.63
C PRO A 224 18.07 5.00 7.53
N LEU A 225 17.27 4.39 8.42
CA LEU A 225 15.82 4.49 8.43
C LEU A 225 15.35 5.94 8.70
N GLU A 226 15.96 6.60 9.70
CA GLU A 226 15.70 8.01 10.00
C GLU A 226 16.12 8.95 8.85
N ARG A 227 17.16 8.62 8.11
CA ARG A 227 17.52 9.37 6.89
C ARG A 227 16.47 9.18 5.81
N LEU A 228 15.97 7.95 5.58
CA LEU A 228 14.88 7.68 4.64
C LEU A 228 13.62 8.46 5.00
N ARG A 229 13.28 8.55 6.30
CA ARG A 229 12.17 9.36 6.81
C ARG A 229 12.38 10.84 6.51
N ARG A 230 13.56 11.39 6.81
CA ARG A 230 13.90 12.79 6.51
C ARG A 230 13.86 13.15 5.02
N TRP A 231 14.04 12.17 4.14
CA TRP A 231 13.92 12.34 2.69
C TRP A 231 12.50 12.05 2.16
N HIS A 232 11.55 11.80 3.06
CA HIS A 232 10.16 11.45 2.75
C HIS A 232 10.04 10.23 1.80
N LEU A 233 11.04 9.34 1.82
CA LEU A 233 11.00 8.06 1.11
C LEU A 233 10.22 7.01 1.90
N VAL A 234 10.18 7.12 3.23
CA VAL A 234 9.40 6.28 4.12
C VAL A 234 8.49 7.13 5.01
N LEU A 235 7.40 6.55 5.44
CA LEU A 235 6.42 7.12 6.35
C LEU A 235 6.43 6.34 7.66
N GLU A 236 6.14 7.01 8.76
CA GLU A 236 5.88 6.39 10.06
C GLU A 236 4.41 6.67 10.44
N PRO A 237 3.44 5.89 9.92
CA PRO A 237 2.01 6.11 10.18
C PRO A 237 1.65 5.93 11.66
N PHE A 238 2.38 5.08 12.36
CA PHE A 238 2.29 4.86 13.81
C PHE A 238 3.70 4.70 14.36
N ARG A 239 3.90 5.00 15.62
CA ARG A 239 5.20 4.89 16.27
C ARG A 239 5.79 3.48 16.11
N GLY A 240 6.99 3.40 15.58
CA GLY A 240 7.71 2.14 15.32
C GLY A 240 7.13 1.29 14.19
N ARG A 241 6.27 1.88 13.32
CA ARG A 241 5.74 1.20 12.15
C ARG A 241 6.01 2.01 10.88
N TRP A 242 6.54 1.36 9.89
CA TRP A 242 7.12 1.96 8.69
C TRP A 242 6.38 1.56 7.43
N ALA A 243 6.21 2.50 6.53
CA ALA A 243 5.46 2.34 5.29
C ALA A 243 6.12 3.04 4.11
N LEU A 244 5.70 2.68 2.91
CA LEU A 244 6.00 3.41 1.68
C LEU A 244 4.73 3.97 1.06
N HIS A 245 4.84 5.17 0.50
CA HIS A 245 3.81 5.63 -0.43
C HIS A 245 3.74 4.68 -1.64
N ALA A 246 2.54 4.40 -2.16
CA ALA A 246 2.34 3.42 -3.22
C ALA A 246 3.24 3.64 -4.45
N VAL A 247 3.42 4.91 -4.87
CA VAL A 247 4.28 5.27 -6.01
C VAL A 247 5.75 5.00 -5.72
N VAL A 248 6.23 5.32 -4.51
CA VAL A 248 7.60 5.01 -4.08
C VAL A 248 7.82 3.49 -4.03
N ARG A 249 6.84 2.75 -3.49
CA ARG A 249 6.84 1.29 -3.46
C ARG A 249 7.01 0.70 -4.87
N PHE A 250 6.21 1.17 -5.81
CA PHE A 250 6.27 0.73 -7.21
C PHE A 250 7.65 1.00 -7.82
N ALA A 251 8.17 2.22 -7.66
CA ALA A 251 9.49 2.61 -8.17
C ALA A 251 10.63 1.77 -7.58
N ILE A 252 10.55 1.35 -6.31
CA ILE A 252 11.55 0.50 -5.66
C ILE A 252 11.39 -0.97 -6.07
N ARG A 253 10.17 -1.49 -6.17
CA ARG A 253 9.92 -2.87 -6.63
C ARG A 253 10.55 -3.17 -7.98
N GLY A 254 10.45 -2.25 -8.94
CA GLY A 254 11.07 -2.40 -10.25
C GLY A 254 12.61 -2.50 -10.24
N ARG A 255 13.27 -2.14 -9.14
CA ARG A 255 14.73 -2.11 -8.98
C ARG A 255 15.28 -3.21 -8.09
N THR A 256 14.42 -3.89 -7.33
CA THR A 256 14.82 -4.81 -6.28
C THR A 256 14.16 -6.16 -6.44
N LYS A 257 14.87 -7.20 -6.00
CA LYS A 257 14.31 -8.54 -5.86
C LYS A 257 14.48 -8.96 -4.42
N VAL A 258 13.41 -9.42 -3.80
CA VAL A 258 13.40 -9.94 -2.43
C VAL A 258 12.73 -11.31 -2.48
N ASP A 259 13.20 -12.22 -1.67
CA ASP A 259 12.55 -13.52 -1.51
C ASP A 259 11.25 -13.36 -0.72
N GLU A 260 10.13 -13.29 -1.45
CA GLU A 260 8.79 -13.11 -0.87
C GLU A 260 8.41 -14.29 0.04
N ARG A 261 8.89 -15.52 -0.24
CA ARG A 261 8.66 -16.69 0.64
C ARG A 261 9.20 -16.42 2.04
N ARG A 262 10.38 -15.81 2.11
CA ARG A 262 10.99 -15.46 3.41
C ARG A 262 10.16 -14.42 4.16
N ILE A 263 9.57 -13.44 3.47
CA ILE A 263 8.67 -12.46 4.08
C ILE A 263 7.44 -13.17 4.64
N PHE A 264 6.81 -14.03 3.87
CA PHE A 264 5.62 -14.78 4.30
C PHE A 264 5.90 -15.72 5.46
N GLN A 265 7.03 -16.45 5.43
CA GLN A 265 7.45 -17.31 6.53
C GLN A 265 7.72 -16.52 7.82
N HIS A 266 8.31 -15.33 7.71
CA HIS A 266 8.53 -14.45 8.85
C HIS A 266 7.21 -14.07 9.53
N TYR A 267 6.22 -13.56 8.77
CA TYR A 267 4.95 -13.14 9.35
C TYR A 267 4.12 -14.29 9.87
N LEU A 268 4.17 -15.45 9.24
CA LEU A 268 3.52 -16.66 9.73
C LEU A 268 4.11 -17.07 11.08
N ALA A 269 5.44 -17.19 11.17
CA ALA A 269 6.14 -17.53 12.41
C ALA A 269 5.99 -16.44 13.50
N LEU A 270 5.88 -15.16 13.11
CA LEU A 270 5.60 -14.05 14.02
C LEU A 270 4.22 -14.21 14.67
N LEU A 271 3.18 -14.46 13.88
CA LEU A 271 1.81 -14.56 14.37
C LEU A 271 1.54 -15.88 15.12
N GLU A 272 2.28 -16.95 14.84
CA GLU A 272 2.26 -18.17 15.66
C GLU A 272 2.82 -17.95 17.06
N ARG A 273 3.83 -17.08 17.20
CA ARG A 273 4.44 -16.74 18.49
C ARG A 273 3.73 -15.60 19.21
N HIS A 274 3.14 -14.67 18.44
CA HIS A 274 2.56 -13.40 18.89
C HIS A 274 1.16 -13.18 18.27
N PRO A 275 0.16 -14.02 18.66
CA PRO A 275 -1.19 -13.92 18.11
C PRO A 275 -1.86 -12.56 18.37
N GLU A 276 -1.48 -11.88 19.45
CA GLU A 276 -1.95 -10.53 19.82
C GLU A 276 -1.61 -9.46 18.77
N ARG A 277 -0.65 -9.73 17.88
CA ARG A 277 -0.29 -8.81 16.79
C ARG A 277 -1.20 -8.96 15.55
N PHE A 278 -2.14 -9.88 15.56
CA PHE A 278 -2.94 -10.23 14.38
C PHE A 278 -3.61 -9.02 13.72
N ASP A 279 -4.27 -8.16 14.48
CA ASP A 279 -4.96 -6.98 13.93
C ASP A 279 -4.03 -6.05 13.13
N LEU A 280 -2.77 -5.99 13.50
CA LEU A 280 -1.77 -5.14 12.84
C LEU A 280 -1.06 -5.83 11.68
N GLU A 281 -0.98 -7.16 11.70
CA GLU A 281 -0.19 -7.95 10.73
C GLU A 281 -1.06 -8.81 9.79
N GLN A 282 -2.38 -8.80 9.95
CA GLN A 282 -3.30 -9.66 9.18
C GLN A 282 -3.13 -9.53 7.66
N THR A 283 -2.83 -8.32 7.17
CA THR A 283 -2.61 -8.08 5.73
C THR A 283 -1.44 -8.90 5.18
N HIS A 284 -0.39 -9.07 5.98
CA HIS A 284 0.74 -9.91 5.59
C HIS A 284 0.39 -11.40 5.57
N LEU A 285 -0.48 -11.84 6.48
CA LEU A 285 -0.96 -13.21 6.52
C LEU A 285 -1.86 -13.53 5.30
N PHE A 286 -2.77 -12.62 4.94
CA PHE A 286 -3.58 -12.79 3.73
C PHE A 286 -2.76 -12.80 2.45
N ALA A 287 -1.71 -11.98 2.37
CA ALA A 287 -0.78 -12.04 1.24
C ALA A 287 -0.02 -13.37 1.19
N ALA A 288 0.36 -13.92 2.35
CA ALA A 288 1.00 -15.24 2.41
C ALA A 288 0.03 -16.34 1.96
N MET A 289 -1.27 -16.20 2.26
CA MET A 289 -2.31 -17.14 1.81
C MET A 289 -2.53 -17.07 0.31
N ASP A 290 -2.65 -15.86 -0.26
CA ASP A 290 -2.75 -15.65 -1.70
C ASP A 290 -1.55 -16.27 -2.44
N PHE A 291 -0.34 -16.06 -1.95
CA PHE A 291 0.85 -16.69 -2.48
C PHE A 291 0.82 -18.22 -2.37
N ALA A 292 0.34 -18.76 -1.26
CA ALA A 292 0.21 -20.21 -1.08
C ALA A 292 -0.79 -20.83 -2.06
N HIS A 293 -1.91 -20.16 -2.31
CA HIS A 293 -2.92 -20.58 -3.28
C HIS A 293 -2.38 -20.53 -4.73
N THR A 294 -1.75 -19.43 -5.10
CA THR A 294 -1.23 -19.23 -6.46
C THR A 294 -0.03 -20.13 -6.77
N SER A 295 0.81 -20.43 -5.76
CA SER A 295 1.96 -21.36 -5.89
C SER A 295 1.62 -22.83 -5.66
N SER A 296 0.34 -23.16 -5.43
CA SER A 296 -0.14 -24.51 -5.11
C SER A 296 0.56 -25.14 -3.88
N ASN A 297 1.00 -24.33 -2.95
CA ASN A 297 1.65 -24.78 -1.72
C ASN A 297 0.62 -25.13 -0.63
N LEU A 298 -0.01 -26.31 -0.76
CA LEU A 298 -1.05 -26.79 0.16
C LEU A 298 -0.58 -26.83 1.61
N GLY A 299 0.68 -27.20 1.88
CA GLY A 299 1.20 -27.26 3.25
C GLY A 299 1.20 -25.88 3.93
N GLN A 300 1.60 -24.85 3.23
CA GLN A 300 1.58 -23.49 3.74
C GLN A 300 0.13 -22.96 3.88
N ALA A 301 -0.73 -23.23 2.90
CA ALA A 301 -2.15 -22.86 2.99
C ALA A 301 -2.84 -23.46 4.21
N LEU A 302 -2.66 -24.76 4.47
CA LEU A 302 -3.20 -25.44 5.65
C LEU A 302 -2.64 -24.89 6.98
N ARG A 303 -1.36 -24.51 7.01
CA ARG A 303 -0.75 -23.90 8.18
C ARG A 303 -1.37 -22.54 8.49
N ILE A 304 -1.59 -21.72 7.46
CA ILE A 304 -2.24 -20.41 7.59
C ILE A 304 -3.71 -20.58 8.01
N GLU A 305 -4.42 -21.52 7.44
CA GLU A 305 -5.82 -21.79 7.83
C GLU A 305 -5.95 -22.20 9.30
N ARG A 306 -5.06 -23.05 9.81
CA ARG A 306 -5.03 -23.42 11.25
C ARG A 306 -4.79 -22.19 12.12
N LEU A 307 -3.82 -21.35 11.75
CA LEU A 307 -3.53 -20.13 12.48
C LEU A 307 -4.75 -19.20 12.50
N LEU A 308 -5.41 -19.01 11.37
CA LEU A 308 -6.62 -18.17 11.29
C LEU A 308 -7.79 -18.76 12.10
N GLN A 309 -7.88 -20.09 12.27
CA GLN A 309 -8.86 -20.71 13.15
C GLN A 309 -8.61 -20.38 14.63
N THR A 310 -7.34 -20.34 15.04
CA THR A 310 -6.97 -19.98 16.41
C THR A 310 -7.10 -18.50 16.71
N LEU A 311 -6.91 -17.64 15.71
CA LEU A 311 -6.95 -16.17 15.85
C LEU A 311 -8.36 -15.59 15.67
N GLY A 312 -9.28 -16.33 15.07
CA GLY A 312 -10.64 -15.88 14.75
C GLY A 312 -11.71 -16.36 15.73
N THR A 313 -11.30 -16.93 16.83
CA THR A 313 -12.14 -17.26 17.99
C THR A 313 -12.04 -16.16 19.03
#